data_7b82b1b42758672434f1f29b5e296315
#
_entry.id   7b82b1b42758672434f1f29b5e296315
#
_cell.length_a   1.000
_cell.length_b   1.000
_cell.length_c   1.000
_cell.angle_alpha   90.00
_cell.angle_beta   90.00
_cell.angle_gamma   90.00
#
_symmetry.space_group_name_H-M   'P 1'
#
loop_
_entity.id
_entity.type
_entity.pdbx_description
1 polymer ?
#
loop_
_entity_poly.entity_id
_entity_poly.type
_entity_poly.pdbx_seq_one_letter_code
_entity_poly.pdbx_strand_id
1 'polypeptide(L)'
;GVNGMRIKKDVSFAGDWGKVPVFTDENGAHHVDSTPLLRLIDDKYNDGKMASQGDKERQETWLTWVDTKMSKATIPILYGSLGSALKTTTRISKIEEFGFFSKRLYAWAGFPIMWGIIARKRVKKDGRKPKQLWHDLLSEFTDAHEGQPFFGGASPDLVDFAAFGYMRSVSPYPQFASLTDHAAGMAWYNRMEATLN
;
A
#
# COMPACT_ATOMS: atom_id res chain seq x y z
N GLY A 1 8.27 -15.76 -3.36
CA GLY A 1 7.12 -15.85 -2.44
C GLY A 1 7.32 -16.97 -1.43
N VAL A 2 6.75 -16.83 -0.23
CA VAL A 2 6.78 -17.86 0.81
C VAL A 2 5.84 -18.99 0.40
N ASN A 3 6.39 -20.19 0.14
CA ASN A 3 5.58 -21.35 -0.24
C ASN A 3 4.65 -21.76 0.92
N GLY A 4 3.40 -22.07 0.58
CA GLY A 4 2.39 -22.51 1.55
C GLY A 4 1.63 -21.39 2.28
N MET A 5 1.88 -20.13 1.97
CA MET A 5 1.12 -19.02 2.54
C MET A 5 -0.35 -19.08 2.10
N ARG A 6 -1.26 -19.03 3.07
CA ARG A 6 -2.71 -18.97 2.83
C ARG A 6 -3.24 -17.61 3.23
N ILE A 7 -4.03 -16.99 2.36
CA ILE A 7 -4.70 -15.72 2.67
C ILE A 7 -6.03 -16.04 3.36
N LYS A 8 -6.20 -15.56 4.59
CA LYS A 8 -7.46 -15.62 5.35
C LYS A 8 -8.07 -14.23 5.39
N LYS A 9 -9.39 -14.14 5.28
CA LYS A 9 -10.15 -12.88 5.38
C LYS A 9 -10.45 -12.50 6.83
N ASP A 10 -10.61 -13.48 7.69
CA ASP A 10 -10.83 -13.28 9.13
C ASP A 10 -9.49 -13.20 9.85
N VAL A 11 -9.27 -12.12 10.58
CA VAL A 11 -8.07 -11.86 11.39
C VAL A 11 -8.36 -11.82 12.89
N SER A 12 -9.55 -12.26 13.31
CA SER A 12 -9.96 -12.31 14.72
C SER A 12 -9.04 -13.17 15.60
N PHE A 13 -8.34 -14.13 14.97
CA PHE A 13 -7.33 -14.97 15.62
C PHE A 13 -6.09 -14.19 16.10
N ALA A 14 -5.88 -12.96 15.65
CA ALA A 14 -4.77 -12.09 16.07
C ALA A 14 -5.11 -11.20 17.27
N GLY A 15 -6.14 -11.53 18.05
CA GLY A 15 -6.57 -10.79 19.23
C GLY A 15 -7.16 -9.43 18.90
N ASP A 16 -6.73 -8.37 19.60
CA ASP A 16 -7.26 -7.00 19.41
C ASP A 16 -6.84 -6.34 18.08
N TRP A 17 -5.98 -6.98 17.29
CA TRP A 17 -5.56 -6.47 15.99
C TRP A 17 -6.61 -6.76 14.91
N GLY A 18 -7.48 -5.81 14.66
CA GLY A 18 -8.56 -5.92 13.65
C GLY A 18 -8.18 -5.50 12.23
N LYS A 19 -6.89 -5.46 11.87
CA LYS A 19 -6.41 -4.98 10.57
C LYS A 19 -5.57 -6.05 9.87
N VAL A 20 -5.43 -5.93 8.55
CA VAL A 20 -4.46 -6.67 7.75
C VAL A 20 -3.23 -5.79 7.49
N PRO A 21 -2.06 -6.36 7.26
CA PRO A 21 -1.73 -7.79 7.22
C PRO A 21 -1.52 -8.41 8.60
N VAL A 22 -1.75 -9.71 8.68
CA VAL A 22 -1.34 -10.57 9.81
C VAL A 22 -0.62 -11.78 9.23
N PHE A 23 0.55 -12.07 9.74
CA PHE A 23 1.34 -13.24 9.37
C PHE A 23 1.45 -14.18 10.58
N THR A 24 1.18 -15.46 10.36
CA THR A 24 1.41 -16.49 11.36
C THR A 24 2.64 -17.29 10.94
N ASP A 25 3.66 -17.31 11.79
CA ASP A 25 4.88 -18.05 11.54
C ASP A 25 4.71 -19.56 11.78
N GLU A 26 5.77 -20.34 11.55
CA GLU A 26 5.77 -21.78 11.74
C GLU A 26 5.59 -22.23 13.19
N ASN A 27 5.85 -21.36 14.15
CA ASN A 27 5.66 -21.62 15.58
C ASN A 27 4.25 -21.24 16.06
N GLY A 28 3.41 -20.71 15.15
CA GLY A 28 2.07 -20.23 15.45
C GLY A 28 2.01 -18.81 16.03
N ALA A 29 3.14 -18.10 16.10
CA ALA A 29 3.15 -16.71 16.56
C ALA A 29 2.56 -15.77 15.50
N HIS A 30 1.76 -14.80 15.95
CA HIS A 30 1.10 -13.83 15.08
C HIS A 30 1.88 -12.52 15.05
N HIS A 31 2.29 -12.13 13.86
CA HIS A 31 2.98 -10.88 13.58
C HIS A 31 2.04 -9.95 12.83
N VAL A 32 1.95 -8.72 13.26
CA VAL A 32 0.98 -7.72 12.79
C VAL A 32 1.70 -6.47 12.29
N ASP A 33 0.98 -5.69 11.46
CA ASP A 33 1.46 -4.48 10.81
C ASP A 33 2.47 -4.71 9.67
N SER A 34 2.36 -3.89 8.62
CA SER A 34 3.09 -4.09 7.37
C SER A 34 4.60 -3.88 7.52
N THR A 35 5.04 -2.83 8.19
CA THR A 35 6.46 -2.49 8.29
C THR A 35 7.24 -3.45 9.19
N PRO A 36 6.77 -3.82 10.40
CA PRO A 36 7.38 -4.90 11.16
C PRO A 36 7.41 -6.23 10.43
N LEU A 37 6.33 -6.57 9.69
CA LEU A 37 6.28 -7.79 8.90
C LEU A 37 7.27 -7.82 7.75
N LEU A 38 7.45 -6.69 7.06
CA LEU A 38 8.42 -6.57 5.98
C LEU A 38 9.84 -6.86 6.49
N ARG A 39 10.20 -6.33 7.67
CA ARG A 39 11.49 -6.59 8.33
C ARG A 39 11.65 -8.04 8.76
N LEU A 40 10.61 -8.61 9.38
CA LEU A 40 10.63 -10.01 9.79
C LEU A 40 10.84 -10.94 8.60
N ILE A 41 10.18 -10.66 7.47
CA ILE A 41 10.29 -11.46 6.26
C ILE A 41 11.68 -11.29 5.64
N ASP A 42 12.24 -10.08 5.61
CA ASP A 42 13.60 -9.84 5.14
C ASP A 42 14.63 -10.58 5.99
N ASP A 43 14.54 -10.45 7.31
CA ASP A 43 15.46 -11.11 8.25
C ASP A 43 15.39 -12.64 8.10
N LYS A 44 14.18 -13.20 8.11
CA LYS A 44 13.98 -14.65 8.17
C LYS A 44 14.20 -15.37 6.84
N TYR A 45 13.86 -14.74 5.71
CA TYR A 45 13.82 -15.39 4.39
C TYR A 45 14.76 -14.75 3.36
N ASN A 46 15.46 -13.69 3.73
CA ASN A 46 16.38 -12.96 2.85
C ASN A 46 17.70 -12.55 3.54
N ASP A 47 17.98 -13.13 4.70
CA ASP A 47 19.18 -12.87 5.50
C ASP A 47 19.39 -11.37 5.84
N GLY A 48 18.31 -10.59 5.97
CA GLY A 48 18.35 -9.16 6.26
C GLY A 48 19.00 -8.29 5.17
N LYS A 49 19.05 -8.79 3.93
CA LYS A 49 19.77 -8.12 2.83
C LYS A 49 19.16 -6.76 2.48
N MET A 50 17.85 -6.61 2.55
CA MET A 50 17.20 -5.32 2.27
C MET A 50 17.42 -4.31 3.41
N ALA A 51 17.36 -4.76 4.67
CA ALA A 51 17.60 -3.92 5.84
C ALA A 51 19.07 -3.49 5.98
N SER A 52 20.01 -4.25 5.39
CA SER A 52 21.44 -3.95 5.42
C SER A 52 21.91 -3.03 4.30
N GLN A 53 21.05 -2.68 3.35
CA GLN A 53 21.39 -1.78 2.26
C GLN A 53 21.38 -0.31 2.71
N GLY A 54 22.44 0.41 2.35
CA GLY A 54 22.52 1.85 2.55
C GLY A 54 22.56 2.33 4.01
N ASP A 55 22.08 3.55 4.20
CA ASP A 55 22.03 4.21 5.50
C ASP A 55 20.74 3.81 6.27
N LYS A 56 20.92 3.21 7.43
CA LYS A 56 19.82 2.76 8.29
C LYS A 56 18.94 3.90 8.78
N GLU A 57 19.51 5.04 9.16
CA GLU A 57 18.74 6.19 9.66
C GLU A 57 17.89 6.79 8.54
N ARG A 58 18.45 6.90 7.34
CA ARG A 58 17.73 7.31 6.14
C ARG A 58 16.59 6.32 5.83
N GLN A 59 16.86 5.02 5.90
CA GLN A 59 15.85 3.98 5.65
C GLN A 59 14.69 4.05 6.66
N GLU A 60 14.97 4.22 7.98
CA GLU A 60 13.95 4.38 9.02
C GLU A 60 13.10 5.63 8.80
N THR A 61 13.73 6.74 8.48
CA THR A 61 13.06 8.01 8.18
C THR A 61 12.09 7.84 7.02
N TRP A 62 12.52 7.18 5.95
CA TRP A 62 11.68 7.00 4.77
C TRP A 62 10.63 5.90 4.93
N LEU A 63 10.86 4.85 5.70
CA LEU A 63 9.80 3.91 6.09
C LEU A 63 8.68 4.62 6.85
N THR A 64 9.04 5.49 7.80
CA THR A 64 8.07 6.35 8.51
C THR A 64 7.35 7.29 7.55
N TRP A 65 8.07 7.87 6.58
CA TRP A 65 7.48 8.71 5.54
C TRP A 65 6.45 7.95 4.69
N VAL A 66 6.77 6.74 4.23
CA VAL A 66 5.85 5.87 3.48
C VAL A 66 4.60 5.58 4.32
N ASP A 67 4.75 5.16 5.56
CA ASP A 67 3.64 4.82 6.45
C ASP A 67 2.78 6.02 6.85
N THR A 68 3.35 7.21 6.86
CA THR A 68 2.61 8.42 7.26
C THR A 68 2.08 9.25 6.10
N LYS A 69 2.69 9.17 4.92
CA LYS A 69 2.32 9.96 3.73
C LYS A 69 1.61 9.11 2.68
N MET A 70 2.27 8.09 2.10
CA MET A 70 1.68 7.29 1.03
C MET A 70 0.48 6.49 1.51
N SER A 71 0.55 5.87 2.71
CA SER A 71 -0.59 5.15 3.29
C SER A 71 -1.84 6.04 3.41
N LYS A 72 -1.65 7.29 3.84
CA LYS A 72 -2.77 8.23 4.00
C LYS A 72 -3.32 8.75 2.68
N ALA A 73 -2.53 8.76 1.60
CA ALA A 73 -2.96 9.16 0.26
C ALA A 73 -3.82 8.10 -0.44
N THR A 74 -3.71 6.83 -0.04
CA THR A 74 -4.44 5.72 -0.66
C THR A 74 -5.96 5.87 -0.56
N ILE A 75 -6.49 6.24 0.60
CA ILE A 75 -7.94 6.46 0.76
C ILE A 75 -8.46 7.65 -0.06
N PRO A 76 -7.82 8.82 -0.06
CA PRO A 76 -8.20 9.92 -0.93
C PRO A 76 -8.28 9.57 -2.42
N ILE A 77 -7.32 8.84 -2.97
CA ILE A 77 -7.36 8.50 -4.40
C ILE A 77 -8.47 7.51 -4.74
N LEU A 78 -8.73 6.54 -3.87
CA LEU A 78 -9.76 5.53 -4.08
C LEU A 78 -11.18 6.04 -3.81
N TYR A 79 -11.36 6.96 -2.86
CA TYR A 79 -12.67 7.38 -2.37
C TYR A 79 -12.88 8.90 -2.34
N GLY A 80 -11.93 9.71 -2.76
CA GLY A 80 -11.96 11.17 -2.63
C GLY A 80 -13.03 11.89 -3.46
N SER A 81 -13.61 11.22 -4.48
CA SER A 81 -14.76 11.70 -5.22
C SER A 81 -15.88 10.65 -5.24
N LEU A 82 -17.13 11.09 -5.49
CA LEU A 82 -18.26 10.17 -5.63
C LEU A 82 -18.01 9.12 -6.73
N GLY A 83 -17.49 9.55 -7.88
CA GLY A 83 -17.18 8.67 -8.99
C GLY A 83 -16.06 7.66 -8.66
N SER A 84 -14.99 8.10 -7.99
CA SER A 84 -13.91 7.22 -7.53
C SER A 84 -14.42 6.21 -6.53
N ALA A 85 -15.19 6.65 -5.55
CA ALA A 85 -15.74 5.79 -4.51
C ALA A 85 -16.68 4.70 -5.08
N LEU A 86 -17.55 5.05 -6.03
CA LEU A 86 -18.41 4.07 -6.72
C LEU A 86 -17.59 3.04 -7.51
N LYS A 87 -16.59 3.49 -8.27
CA LYS A 87 -15.69 2.59 -9.03
C LYS A 87 -14.95 1.64 -8.09
N THR A 88 -14.41 2.15 -6.99
CA THR A 88 -13.70 1.36 -5.97
C THR A 88 -14.63 0.31 -5.35
N THR A 89 -15.80 0.72 -4.87
CA THR A 89 -16.77 -0.19 -4.24
C THR A 89 -17.23 -1.29 -5.21
N THR A 90 -17.52 -0.94 -6.46
CA THR A 90 -17.88 -1.90 -7.51
C THR A 90 -16.74 -2.88 -7.76
N ARG A 91 -15.49 -2.42 -7.80
CA ARG A 91 -14.33 -3.27 -8.05
C ARG A 91 -14.06 -4.22 -6.88
N ILE A 92 -14.09 -3.72 -5.64
CA ILE A 92 -13.94 -4.56 -4.42
C ILE A 92 -14.98 -5.67 -4.42
N SER A 93 -16.25 -5.35 -4.70
CA SER A 93 -17.32 -6.34 -4.70
C SER A 93 -17.12 -7.47 -5.73
N LYS A 94 -16.35 -7.21 -6.79
CA LYS A 94 -15.98 -8.23 -7.79
C LYS A 94 -14.76 -9.05 -7.37
N ILE A 95 -13.75 -8.40 -6.80
CA ILE A 95 -12.49 -9.06 -6.37
C ILE A 95 -12.73 -9.96 -5.17
N GLU A 96 -13.52 -9.50 -4.20
CA GLU A 96 -13.74 -10.18 -2.92
C GLU A 96 -14.80 -11.29 -2.96
N GLU A 97 -15.44 -11.52 -4.11
CA GLU A 97 -16.48 -12.56 -4.29
C GLU A 97 -17.55 -12.58 -3.16
N PHE A 98 -17.93 -11.40 -2.70
CA PHE A 98 -18.97 -11.29 -1.67
C PHE A 98 -20.28 -11.93 -2.13
N GLY A 99 -20.96 -12.65 -1.24
CA GLY A 99 -22.32 -13.13 -1.47
C GLY A 99 -23.29 -11.95 -1.74
N PHE A 100 -24.42 -12.24 -2.39
CA PHE A 100 -25.36 -11.21 -2.87
C PHE A 100 -25.79 -10.20 -1.79
N PHE A 101 -26.08 -10.67 -0.57
CA PHE A 101 -26.46 -9.81 0.56
C PHE A 101 -25.29 -8.98 1.10
N SER A 102 -24.09 -9.60 1.21
CA SER A 102 -22.89 -8.92 1.70
C SER A 102 -22.43 -7.82 0.75
N LYS A 103 -22.57 -8.02 -0.58
CA LYS A 103 -22.30 -6.98 -1.59
C LYS A 103 -23.18 -5.76 -1.39
N ARG A 104 -24.47 -5.98 -1.15
CA ARG A 104 -25.41 -4.91 -0.94
C ARG A 104 -25.16 -4.16 0.37
N LEU A 105 -24.94 -4.89 1.45
CA LEU A 105 -24.62 -4.28 2.75
C LEU A 105 -23.33 -3.47 2.71
N TYR A 106 -22.27 -3.99 2.10
CA TYR A 106 -21.00 -3.27 1.94
C TYR A 106 -21.15 -2.00 1.09
N ALA A 107 -21.88 -2.08 -0.01
CA ALA A 107 -22.14 -0.91 -0.85
C ALA A 107 -23.00 0.15 -0.13
N TRP A 108 -24.00 -0.25 0.64
CA TRP A 108 -24.92 0.67 1.31
C TRP A 108 -24.33 1.29 2.60
N ALA A 109 -23.57 0.54 3.38
CA ALA A 109 -23.01 1.00 4.65
C ALA A 109 -21.55 1.46 4.52
N GLY A 110 -20.71 0.68 3.84
CA GLY A 110 -19.27 0.98 3.71
C GLY A 110 -18.99 2.20 2.83
N PHE A 111 -19.71 2.33 1.72
CA PHE A 111 -19.52 3.44 0.78
C PHE A 111 -19.77 4.83 1.40
N PRO A 112 -20.92 5.10 2.07
CA PRO A 112 -21.15 6.41 2.66
C PRO A 112 -20.14 6.79 3.73
N ILE A 113 -19.68 5.83 4.54
CA ILE A 113 -18.69 6.06 5.60
C ILE A 113 -17.33 6.38 4.98
N MET A 114 -16.86 5.56 4.04
CA MET A 114 -15.55 5.74 3.42
C MET A 114 -15.47 7.03 2.60
N TRP A 115 -16.46 7.30 1.76
CA TRP A 115 -16.51 8.52 0.95
C TRP A 115 -16.92 9.74 1.77
N GLY A 116 -18.07 9.66 2.47
CA GLY A 116 -18.72 10.82 3.08
C GLY A 116 -17.97 11.37 4.31
N ILE A 117 -17.33 10.49 5.07
CA ILE A 117 -16.66 10.87 6.32
C ILE A 117 -15.14 10.82 6.16
N ILE A 118 -14.58 9.64 5.87
CA ILE A 118 -13.14 9.41 5.97
C ILE A 118 -12.38 10.09 4.84
N ALA A 119 -12.75 9.83 3.58
CA ALA A 119 -12.04 10.37 2.43
C ALA A 119 -12.17 11.90 2.34
N ARG A 120 -13.38 12.44 2.50
CA ARG A 120 -13.62 13.88 2.48
C ARG A 120 -12.85 14.63 3.57
N LYS A 121 -12.79 14.07 4.80
CA LYS A 121 -12.02 14.65 5.89
C LYS A 121 -10.53 14.71 5.55
N ARG A 122 -9.98 13.65 4.95
CA ARG A 122 -8.57 13.58 4.53
C ARG A 122 -8.26 14.55 3.39
N VAL A 123 -9.10 14.58 2.34
CA VAL A 123 -8.95 15.53 1.21
C VAL A 123 -9.02 16.98 1.71
N LYS A 124 -10.00 17.31 2.57
CA LYS A 124 -10.13 18.66 3.14
C LYS A 124 -8.94 19.03 4.01
N LYS A 125 -8.38 18.08 4.77
CA LYS A 125 -7.22 18.33 5.63
C LYS A 125 -5.94 18.58 4.83
N ASP A 126 -5.74 17.87 3.74
CA ASP A 126 -4.57 18.05 2.87
C ASP A 126 -4.70 19.27 1.95
N GLY A 127 -5.90 19.54 1.44
CA GLY A 127 -6.21 20.66 0.55
C GLY A 127 -5.91 20.41 -0.93
N ARG A 128 -5.13 19.39 -1.27
CA ARG A 128 -4.79 19.03 -2.65
C ARG A 128 -5.81 18.04 -3.24
N LYS A 129 -5.94 18.02 -4.57
CA LYS A 129 -6.67 16.96 -5.26
C LYS A 129 -5.93 15.63 -5.08
N PRO A 130 -6.62 14.48 -4.91
CA PRO A 130 -5.97 13.19 -4.67
C PRO A 130 -4.91 12.81 -5.70
N LYS A 131 -5.14 13.09 -6.99
CA LYS A 131 -4.15 12.88 -8.05
C LYS A 131 -2.90 13.74 -7.80
N GLN A 132 -3.05 15.03 -7.52
CA GLN A 132 -1.94 15.94 -7.27
C GLN A 132 -1.14 15.49 -6.04
N LEU A 133 -1.82 15.10 -4.95
CA LEU A 133 -1.16 14.57 -3.76
C LEU A 133 -0.27 13.37 -4.10
N TRP A 134 -0.78 12.40 -4.88
CA TRP A 134 0.03 11.25 -5.29
C TRP A 134 1.21 11.63 -6.19
N HIS A 135 1.01 12.55 -7.14
CA HIS A 135 2.08 13.04 -8.01
C HIS A 135 3.19 13.72 -7.20
N ASP A 136 2.82 14.58 -6.24
CA ASP A 136 3.79 15.24 -5.36
C ASP A 136 4.57 14.20 -4.52
N LEU A 137 3.89 13.19 -3.96
CA LEU A 137 4.54 12.12 -3.21
C LEU A 137 5.45 11.25 -4.07
N LEU A 138 5.03 10.93 -5.30
CA LEU A 138 5.88 10.18 -6.23
C LEU A 138 7.11 10.99 -6.65
N SER A 139 6.98 12.30 -6.86
CA SER A 139 8.12 13.17 -7.13
C SER A 139 9.07 13.19 -5.93
N GLU A 140 8.56 13.49 -4.72
CA GLU A 140 9.38 13.50 -3.49
C GLU A 140 10.11 12.16 -3.29
N PHE A 141 9.43 11.04 -3.54
CA PHE A 141 10.00 9.72 -3.41
C PHE A 141 11.06 9.43 -4.48
N THR A 142 10.79 9.71 -5.75
CA THR A 142 11.74 9.44 -6.83
C THR A 142 12.94 10.38 -6.82
N ASP A 143 12.78 11.62 -6.35
CA ASP A 143 13.89 12.55 -6.17
C ASP A 143 14.85 12.05 -5.07
N ALA A 144 14.32 11.39 -4.04
CA ALA A 144 15.10 10.77 -2.99
C ALA A 144 15.96 9.58 -3.45
N HIS A 145 15.74 9.06 -4.66
CA HIS A 145 16.63 8.04 -5.24
C HIS A 145 17.99 8.61 -5.68
N GLU A 146 18.14 9.93 -5.77
CA GLU A 146 19.40 10.57 -6.13
C GLU A 146 19.99 10.06 -7.45
N GLY A 147 19.11 9.82 -8.43
CA GLY A 147 19.48 9.30 -9.76
C GLY A 147 19.68 7.79 -9.82
N GLN A 148 19.54 7.08 -8.71
CA GLN A 148 19.60 5.62 -8.69
C GLN A 148 18.29 4.98 -9.18
N PRO A 149 18.30 3.72 -9.65
CA PRO A 149 17.10 3.03 -10.09
C PRO A 149 16.08 2.77 -8.97
N PHE A 150 16.54 2.62 -7.73
CA PHE A 150 15.75 2.35 -6.54
C PHE A 150 16.18 3.26 -5.38
N PHE A 151 15.34 3.36 -4.36
CA PHE A 151 15.72 4.06 -3.13
C PHE A 151 16.91 3.38 -2.44
N GLY A 152 16.98 2.06 -2.47
CA GLY A 152 18.13 1.27 -1.99
C GLY A 152 19.37 1.34 -2.89
N GLY A 153 19.35 2.09 -3.98
CA GLY A 153 20.46 2.21 -4.93
C GLY A 153 20.31 1.32 -6.16
N ALA A 154 21.27 0.42 -6.41
CA ALA A 154 21.24 -0.50 -7.55
C ALA A 154 20.19 -1.61 -7.42
N SER A 155 19.78 -1.92 -6.19
CA SER A 155 18.75 -2.92 -5.86
C SER A 155 17.72 -2.34 -4.90
N PRO A 156 16.47 -2.82 -4.93
CA PRO A 156 15.45 -2.33 -4.03
C PRO A 156 15.72 -2.70 -2.57
N ASP A 157 15.38 -1.82 -1.65
CA ASP A 157 15.44 -2.02 -0.21
C ASP A 157 14.03 -2.10 0.44
N LEU A 158 13.97 -2.07 1.78
CA LEU A 158 12.72 -2.10 2.52
C LEU A 158 11.79 -0.93 2.19
N VAL A 159 12.34 0.26 1.91
CA VAL A 159 11.56 1.46 1.58
C VAL A 159 10.89 1.31 0.22
N ASP A 160 11.64 0.78 -0.77
CA ASP A 160 11.09 0.47 -2.10
C ASP A 160 9.91 -0.52 -1.99
N PHE A 161 10.07 -1.61 -1.23
CA PHE A 161 9.00 -2.59 -1.05
C PHE A 161 7.79 -2.03 -0.31
N ALA A 162 8.00 -1.20 0.71
CA ALA A 162 6.90 -0.54 1.43
C ALA A 162 6.13 0.41 0.51
N ALA A 163 6.82 1.28 -0.23
CA ALA A 163 6.21 2.23 -1.16
C ALA A 163 5.49 1.51 -2.32
N PHE A 164 6.12 0.47 -2.87
CA PHE A 164 5.55 -0.36 -3.92
C PHE A 164 4.24 -1.01 -3.48
N GLY A 165 4.17 -1.52 -2.25
CA GLY A 165 2.96 -2.11 -1.69
C GLY A 165 1.77 -1.14 -1.73
N TYR A 166 1.97 0.14 -1.40
CA TYR A 166 0.91 1.16 -1.47
C TYR A 166 0.50 1.48 -2.92
N MET A 167 1.44 1.61 -3.86
CA MET A 167 1.09 1.77 -5.28
C MET A 167 0.36 0.54 -5.82
N ARG A 168 0.84 -0.65 -5.50
CA ARG A 168 0.21 -1.89 -5.93
C ARG A 168 -1.20 -2.07 -5.35
N SER A 169 -1.46 -1.55 -4.15
CA SER A 169 -2.82 -1.56 -3.57
C SER A 169 -3.83 -0.73 -4.38
N VAL A 170 -3.37 0.25 -5.14
CA VAL A 170 -4.20 1.08 -6.03
C VAL A 170 -4.29 0.49 -7.44
N SER A 171 -3.31 -0.31 -7.87
CA SER A 171 -3.21 -0.81 -9.24
C SER A 171 -4.43 -1.59 -9.77
N PRO A 172 -5.19 -2.36 -8.95
CA PRO A 172 -6.38 -3.04 -9.44
C PRO A 172 -7.56 -2.11 -9.76
N TYR A 173 -7.47 -0.83 -9.39
CA TYR A 173 -8.57 0.12 -9.50
C TYR A 173 -8.39 1.07 -10.69
N PRO A 174 -9.50 1.51 -11.33
CA PRO A 174 -9.43 2.45 -12.46
C PRO A 174 -8.71 3.77 -12.15
N GLN A 175 -8.64 4.14 -10.89
CA GLN A 175 -7.93 5.33 -10.43
C GLN A 175 -6.43 5.26 -10.63
N PHE A 176 -5.85 4.07 -10.74
CA PHE A 176 -4.44 3.89 -11.06
C PHE A 176 -4.05 4.57 -12.37
N ALA A 177 -4.96 4.60 -13.36
CA ALA A 177 -4.74 5.33 -14.60
C ALA A 177 -4.41 6.83 -14.40
N SER A 178 -4.79 7.42 -13.29
CA SER A 178 -4.43 8.81 -12.97
C SER A 178 -2.99 8.98 -12.48
N LEU A 179 -2.29 7.90 -12.21
CA LEU A 179 -0.88 7.89 -11.78
C LEU A 179 0.07 7.56 -12.95
N THR A 180 -0.45 7.01 -14.05
CA THR A 180 0.36 6.54 -15.18
C THR A 180 1.05 7.65 -15.97
N ASP A 181 0.63 8.89 -15.82
CA ASP A 181 1.27 10.07 -16.42
C ASP A 181 2.44 10.63 -15.57
N HIS A 182 2.71 10.07 -14.39
CA HIS A 182 3.91 10.39 -13.61
C HIS A 182 5.09 9.52 -14.06
N ALA A 183 5.87 10.01 -15.03
CA ALA A 183 6.88 9.21 -15.74
C ALA A 183 7.91 8.55 -14.81
N ALA A 184 8.53 9.30 -13.88
CA ALA A 184 9.56 8.77 -12.97
C ALA A 184 8.98 7.72 -12.01
N GLY A 185 7.82 7.99 -11.40
CA GLY A 185 7.15 7.04 -10.51
C GLY A 185 6.73 5.76 -11.21
N MET A 186 6.23 5.84 -12.45
CA MET A 186 5.90 4.65 -13.23
C MET A 186 7.13 3.89 -13.71
N ALA A 187 8.21 4.56 -14.06
CA ALA A 187 9.46 3.90 -14.40
C ALA A 187 10.01 3.08 -13.20
N TRP A 188 9.95 3.66 -11.99
CA TRP A 188 10.31 2.94 -10.77
C TRP A 188 9.32 1.78 -10.48
N TYR A 189 8.01 2.03 -10.55
CA TYR A 189 6.99 1.01 -10.33
C TYR A 189 7.18 -0.21 -11.24
N ASN A 190 7.43 0.02 -12.53
CA ASN A 190 7.66 -1.05 -13.50
C ASN A 190 8.96 -1.83 -13.21
N ARG A 191 10.03 -1.14 -12.76
CA ARG A 191 11.25 -1.82 -12.31
C ARG A 191 10.97 -2.72 -11.11
N MET A 192 10.20 -2.23 -10.11
CA MET A 192 9.79 -3.05 -8.97
C MET A 192 8.98 -4.27 -9.39
N GLU A 193 8.03 -4.14 -10.33
CA GLU A 193 7.29 -5.29 -10.85
C GLU A 193 8.21 -6.31 -11.53
N ALA A 194 9.23 -5.85 -12.26
CA ALA A 194 10.19 -6.73 -12.92
C ALA A 194 11.06 -7.53 -11.93
N THR A 195 11.29 -7.02 -10.70
CA THR A 195 12.03 -7.76 -9.66
C THR A 195 11.23 -8.91 -9.03
N LEU A 196 9.93 -8.97 -9.26
CA LEU A 196 9.04 -9.98 -8.69
C LEU A 196 8.76 -11.17 -9.64
N ASN A 197 9.16 -11.04 -10.90
CA ASN A 197 9.00 -12.05 -11.94
C ASN A 197 10.34 -12.76 -12.20
#